data_a08fcda93b6f6d9a7044dab61fa1cef4
#
_entry.id   a08fcda93b6f6d9a7044dab61fa1cef4
#
_cell.length_a   1.000
_cell.length_b   1.000
_cell.length_c   1.000
_cell.angle_alpha   90.00
_cell.angle_beta   90.00
_cell.angle_gamma   90.00
#
_symmetry.space_group_name_H-M   'P 1'
#
loop_
_entity.id
_entity.type
_entity.pdbx_description
1 polymer ?
#
loop_
_entity_poly.entity_id
_entity_poly.type
_entity_poly.pdbx_seq_one_letter_code
_entity_poly.pdbx_strand_id
1 'polypeptide(L)'
;MKIHAFRLTKGMDLKKSIEQYVVDKKINSGVILSAVGCLYQVCLRTADGVTVKTINEDHEIVSATGTLSMDGCHIHVSLSDVNLQTIGGHLKDNCLVNVTAEIVLAEFDNYEFSREFDESTGYKELVIKEIENNVRD
;
A
#
# COMPACT_ATOMS: atom_id res chain seq x y z
N MET A 1 -15.56 1.33 11.85
CA MET A 1 -14.44 0.78 11.07
C MET A 1 -14.90 -0.47 10.34
N LYS A 2 -14.56 -0.59 9.07
CA LYS A 2 -14.90 -1.74 8.23
C LYS A 2 -13.64 -2.47 7.81
N ILE A 3 -13.64 -3.78 7.88
CA ILE A 3 -12.50 -4.61 7.45
C ILE A 3 -12.77 -5.16 6.05
N HIS A 4 -11.75 -5.10 5.22
CA HIS A 4 -11.73 -5.70 3.88
C HIS A 4 -10.63 -6.75 3.81
N ALA A 5 -10.90 -7.85 3.17
CA ALA A 5 -9.90 -8.89 2.93
C ALA A 5 -10.04 -9.41 1.51
N PHE A 6 -8.92 -9.55 0.82
CA PHE A 6 -8.88 -10.08 -0.54
C PHE A 6 -7.53 -10.71 -0.85
N ARG A 7 -7.52 -11.53 -1.87
CA ARG A 7 -6.32 -12.24 -2.31
C ARG A 7 -5.95 -11.83 -3.73
N LEU A 8 -4.67 -11.53 -3.93
CA LEU A 8 -4.08 -11.34 -5.25
C LEU A 8 -3.39 -12.63 -5.71
N THR A 9 -3.43 -12.88 -7.00
CA THR A 9 -2.87 -14.08 -7.62
C THR A 9 -1.64 -13.75 -8.46
N LYS A 10 -0.95 -14.78 -8.94
CA LYS A 10 0.31 -14.66 -9.68
C LYS A 10 0.20 -13.71 -10.87
N GLY A 11 1.16 -12.80 -10.99
CA GLY A 11 1.27 -11.82 -12.05
C GLY A 11 0.54 -10.50 -11.80
N MET A 12 -0.30 -10.44 -10.76
CA MET A 12 -0.96 -9.17 -10.39
C MET A 12 0.05 -8.21 -9.78
N ASP A 13 -0.11 -6.92 -10.08
CA ASP A 13 0.69 -5.84 -9.52
C ASP A 13 0.18 -5.50 -8.12
N LEU A 14 1.05 -5.59 -7.12
CA LEU A 14 0.66 -5.41 -5.72
C LEU A 14 0.07 -4.02 -5.47
N LYS A 15 0.80 -2.97 -5.84
CA LYS A 15 0.38 -1.58 -5.61
C LYS A 15 -0.86 -1.22 -6.40
N LYS A 16 -0.86 -1.48 -7.71
CA LYS A 16 -1.99 -1.18 -8.60
C LYS A 16 -3.26 -1.91 -8.18
N SER A 17 -3.13 -3.16 -7.74
CA SER A 17 -4.28 -3.96 -7.31
C SER A 17 -4.89 -3.44 -6.01
N ILE A 18 -4.06 -3.02 -5.05
CA ILE A 18 -4.55 -2.39 -3.82
C ILE A 18 -5.22 -1.06 -4.14
N GLU A 19 -4.62 -0.22 -4.96
CA GLU A 19 -5.21 1.07 -5.37
C GLU A 19 -6.53 0.88 -6.10
N GLN A 20 -6.63 -0.11 -7.00
CA GLN A 20 -7.86 -0.42 -7.71
C GLN A 20 -8.96 -0.89 -6.76
N TYR A 21 -8.62 -1.73 -5.78
CA TYR A 21 -9.57 -2.17 -4.76
C TYR A 21 -10.10 -0.98 -3.94
N VAL A 22 -9.22 -0.08 -3.52
CA VAL A 22 -9.58 1.14 -2.77
C VAL A 22 -10.58 1.99 -3.56
N VAL A 23 -10.33 2.19 -4.85
CA VAL A 23 -11.21 2.96 -5.74
C VAL A 23 -12.56 2.23 -5.94
N ASP A 24 -12.54 0.94 -6.24
CA ASP A 24 -13.75 0.15 -6.50
C ASP A 24 -14.66 0.09 -5.28
N LYS A 25 -14.10 0.01 -4.09
CA LYS A 25 -14.83 -0.02 -2.81
C LYS A 25 -15.10 1.37 -2.24
N LYS A 26 -14.62 2.42 -2.89
CA LYS A 26 -14.76 3.82 -2.44
C LYS A 26 -14.27 4.04 -1.02
N ILE A 27 -13.08 3.51 -0.72
CA ILE A 27 -12.44 3.68 0.59
C ILE A 27 -11.84 5.09 0.65
N ASN A 28 -12.48 5.98 1.39
CA ASN A 28 -12.05 7.38 1.52
C ASN A 28 -10.88 7.55 2.50
N SER A 29 -10.72 6.63 3.42
CA SER A 29 -9.59 6.61 4.35
C SER A 29 -9.39 5.22 4.88
N GLY A 30 -8.14 4.77 4.95
CA GLY A 30 -7.84 3.44 5.44
C GLY A 30 -6.36 3.21 5.65
N VAL A 31 -6.07 2.00 6.11
CA VAL A 31 -4.71 1.54 6.43
C VAL A 31 -4.57 0.07 6.05
N ILE A 32 -3.36 -0.34 5.73
CA ILE A 32 -3.03 -1.76 5.59
C ILE A 32 -2.87 -2.35 6.99
N LEU A 33 -3.68 -3.36 7.31
CA LEU A 33 -3.55 -4.11 8.56
C LEU A 33 -2.56 -5.26 8.41
N SER A 34 -2.60 -5.96 7.27
CA SER A 34 -1.76 -7.12 7.03
C SER A 34 -1.58 -7.36 5.53
N ALA A 35 -0.39 -7.79 5.15
CA ALA A 35 -0.09 -8.27 3.81
C ALA A 35 0.88 -9.44 3.91
N VAL A 36 0.45 -10.61 3.44
CA VAL A 36 1.22 -11.85 3.48
C VAL A 36 1.28 -12.44 2.07
N GLY A 37 2.44 -12.81 1.63
CA GLY A 37 2.61 -13.43 0.33
C GLY A 37 4.00 -13.27 -0.23
N CYS A 38 4.15 -13.43 -1.54
CA CYS A 38 5.41 -13.37 -2.23
C CYS A 38 5.33 -12.61 -3.55
N LEU A 39 6.50 -12.11 -3.94
CA LEU A 39 6.71 -11.39 -5.19
C LEU A 39 7.84 -12.08 -5.97
N TYR A 40 7.74 -12.16 -7.29
CA TYR A 40 8.85 -12.60 -8.14
C TYR A 40 9.58 -11.43 -8.82
N GLN A 41 9.00 -10.26 -8.79
CA GLN A 41 9.62 -9.01 -9.22
C GLN A 41 9.33 -7.93 -8.19
N VAL A 42 10.37 -7.22 -7.81
CA VAL A 42 10.34 -6.15 -6.81
C VAL A 42 10.76 -4.85 -7.46
N CYS A 43 10.02 -3.79 -7.20
CA CYS A 43 10.35 -2.43 -7.66
C CYS A 43 10.10 -1.46 -6.50
N LEU A 44 11.17 -0.92 -5.95
CA LEU A 44 11.13 -0.07 -4.76
C LEU A 44 11.90 1.24 -5.01
N ARG A 45 11.41 2.33 -4.43
CA ARG A 45 12.16 3.58 -4.34
C ARG A 45 12.92 3.59 -3.02
N THR A 46 14.19 4.00 -3.09
CA THR A 46 15.07 4.10 -1.91
C THR A 46 14.77 5.36 -1.10
N ALA A 47 15.39 5.44 0.10
CA ALA A 47 15.16 6.52 1.06
C ALA A 47 15.65 7.90 0.58
N ASP A 48 16.41 7.97 -0.52
CA ASP A 48 16.76 9.25 -1.13
C ASP A 48 15.58 9.93 -1.84
N GLY A 49 14.45 9.21 -2.01
CA GLY A 49 13.23 9.72 -2.63
C GLY A 49 13.28 9.80 -4.16
N VAL A 50 14.34 9.31 -4.78
CA VAL A 50 14.62 9.47 -6.22
C VAL A 50 14.96 8.14 -6.89
N THR A 51 15.86 7.36 -6.30
CA THR A 51 16.40 6.13 -6.90
C THR A 51 15.38 5.00 -6.83
N VAL A 52 15.07 4.41 -7.97
CA VAL A 52 14.18 3.24 -8.08
C VAL A 52 15.02 2.03 -8.50
N LYS A 53 14.86 0.94 -7.77
CA LYS A 53 15.55 -0.33 -8.05
C LYS A 53 14.55 -1.42 -8.36
N THR A 54 14.83 -2.20 -9.41
CA THR A 54 14.07 -3.39 -9.79
C THR A 54 14.93 -4.63 -9.57
N ILE A 55 14.37 -5.62 -8.88
CA ILE A 55 15.03 -6.88 -8.55
C ILE A 55 14.14 -8.02 -9.03
N ASN A 56 14.66 -8.87 -9.92
CA ASN A 56 13.93 -10.01 -10.48
C ASN A 56 14.30 -11.30 -9.72
N GLU A 57 13.95 -11.34 -8.45
CA GLU A 57 14.18 -12.47 -7.56
C GLU A 57 12.97 -12.66 -6.65
N ASP A 58 12.76 -13.90 -6.20
CA ASP A 58 11.68 -14.21 -5.28
C ASP A 58 11.91 -13.60 -3.90
N HIS A 59 10.88 -12.93 -3.38
CA HIS A 59 10.85 -12.34 -2.05
C HIS A 59 9.54 -12.65 -1.38
N GLU A 60 9.60 -12.92 -0.08
CA GLU A 60 8.40 -12.97 0.76
C GLU A 60 8.08 -11.59 1.32
N ILE A 61 6.79 -11.25 1.36
CA ILE A 61 6.33 -10.04 2.03
C ILE A 61 6.35 -10.32 3.54
N VAL A 62 7.28 -9.68 4.25
CA VAL A 62 7.39 -9.79 5.71
C VAL A 62 6.42 -8.85 6.39
N SER A 63 6.32 -7.63 5.90
CA SER A 63 5.36 -6.64 6.37
C SER A 63 5.11 -5.58 5.32
N ALA A 64 3.92 -4.98 5.39
CA ALA A 64 3.57 -3.81 4.64
C ALA A 64 2.81 -2.85 5.53
N THR A 65 3.11 -1.57 5.42
CA THR A 65 2.42 -0.50 6.12
C THR A 65 2.03 0.58 5.12
N GLY A 66 0.89 1.21 5.31
CA GLY A 66 0.48 2.23 4.36
C GLY A 66 -0.83 2.89 4.69
N THR A 67 -0.98 4.10 4.17
CA THR A 67 -2.20 4.89 4.21
C THR A 67 -2.91 4.82 2.87
N LEU A 68 -4.21 4.71 2.90
CA LEU A 68 -5.06 4.47 1.73
C LEU A 68 -6.03 5.63 1.53
N SER A 69 -6.11 6.13 0.30
CA SER A 69 -7.10 7.13 -0.09
C SER A 69 -7.52 6.92 -1.55
N MET A 70 -8.62 7.57 -1.93
CA MET A 70 -9.08 7.57 -3.32
C MET A 70 -8.10 8.29 -4.27
N ASP A 71 -7.25 9.15 -3.73
CA ASP A 71 -6.24 9.91 -4.49
C ASP A 71 -4.91 9.17 -4.64
N GLY A 72 -4.80 7.97 -4.09
CA GLY A 72 -3.61 7.14 -4.13
C GLY A 72 -3.23 6.56 -2.77
N CYS A 73 -2.39 5.56 -2.80
CA CYS A 73 -1.92 4.86 -1.61
C CYS A 73 -0.43 5.10 -1.42
N HIS A 74 -0.02 5.25 -0.16
CA HIS A 74 1.38 5.37 0.22
C HIS A 74 1.76 4.14 1.05
N ILE A 75 2.59 3.29 0.48
CA ILE A 75 2.88 1.96 1.02
C ILE A 75 4.40 1.76 1.09
N HIS A 76 4.87 1.32 2.25
CA HIS A 76 6.21 0.80 2.45
C HIS A 76 6.15 -0.70 2.73
N VAL A 77 7.15 -1.43 2.27
CA VAL A 77 7.24 -2.89 2.44
C VAL A 77 8.60 -3.30 2.96
N SER A 78 8.60 -4.42 3.69
CA SER A 78 9.78 -5.18 4.07
C SER A 78 9.68 -6.56 3.43
N LEU A 79 10.73 -6.97 2.71
CA LEU A 79 10.74 -8.16 1.87
C LEU A 79 11.96 -9.02 2.20
N SER A 80 11.80 -10.34 2.22
CA SER A 80 12.87 -11.28 2.54
C SER A 80 13.18 -12.19 1.33
N ASP A 81 14.45 -12.28 0.97
CA ASP A 81 14.90 -13.11 -0.15
C ASP A 81 15.11 -14.59 0.24
N VAL A 82 15.62 -15.40 -0.70
CA VAL A 82 15.88 -16.84 -0.46
C VAL A 82 16.95 -17.11 0.58
N ASN A 83 17.76 -16.12 0.92
CA ASN A 83 18.80 -16.21 1.97
C ASN A 83 18.35 -15.57 3.28
N LEU A 84 17.07 -15.24 3.42
CA LEU A 84 16.49 -14.54 4.57
C LEU A 84 17.03 -13.11 4.77
N GLN A 85 17.70 -12.56 3.77
CA GLN A 85 18.12 -11.15 3.79
C GLN A 85 16.90 -10.27 3.51
N THR A 86 16.71 -9.29 4.37
CA THR A 86 15.54 -8.42 4.33
C THR A 86 15.92 -7.06 3.78
N ILE A 87 15.19 -6.64 2.75
CA ILE A 87 15.26 -5.31 2.17
C ILE A 87 13.89 -4.64 2.29
N GLY A 88 13.86 -3.34 2.19
CA GLY A 88 12.59 -2.62 2.25
C GLY A 88 12.68 -1.26 1.58
N GLY A 89 11.55 -0.68 1.31
CA GLY A 89 11.46 0.63 0.69
C GLY A 89 10.04 1.04 0.35
N HIS A 90 9.94 2.14 -0.35
CA HIS A 90 8.69 2.68 -0.84
C HIS A 90 8.20 1.86 -2.04
N LEU A 91 7.00 1.31 -1.93
CA LEU A 91 6.41 0.45 -2.95
C LEU A 91 6.10 1.25 -4.23
N LYS A 92 6.65 0.78 -5.35
CA LYS A 92 6.35 1.30 -6.68
C LYS A 92 5.49 0.31 -7.46
N ASP A 93 4.98 0.73 -8.61
CA ASP A 93 4.39 -0.17 -9.58
C ASP A 93 5.42 -1.22 -10.04
N ASN A 94 4.96 -2.33 -10.57
CA ASN A 94 5.77 -3.46 -11.03
C ASN A 94 6.36 -4.33 -9.91
N CYS A 95 5.77 -4.32 -8.73
CA CYS A 95 5.94 -5.41 -7.76
C CYS A 95 4.93 -6.49 -8.08
N LEU A 96 5.39 -7.62 -8.65
CA LEU A 96 4.51 -8.65 -9.20
C LEU A 96 4.39 -9.84 -8.26
N VAL A 97 3.14 -10.19 -7.98
CA VAL A 97 2.81 -11.29 -7.06
C VAL A 97 3.25 -12.63 -7.62
N ASN A 98 3.91 -13.42 -6.79
CA ASN A 98 4.16 -14.84 -7.01
C ASN A 98 3.26 -15.65 -6.07
N VAL A 99 2.59 -16.67 -6.60
CA VAL A 99 1.67 -17.56 -5.85
C VAL A 99 0.48 -16.80 -5.26
N THR A 100 0.71 -15.93 -4.28
CA THR A 100 -0.38 -15.28 -3.52
C THR A 100 0.10 -13.98 -2.86
N ALA A 101 -0.82 -13.05 -2.70
CA ALA A 101 -0.71 -11.97 -1.72
C ALA A 101 -2.07 -11.79 -1.04
N GLU A 102 -2.11 -12.01 0.26
CA GLU A 102 -3.31 -11.95 1.09
C GLU A 102 -3.32 -10.61 1.81
N ILE A 103 -4.30 -9.79 1.47
CA ILE A 103 -4.35 -8.38 1.89
C ILE A 103 -5.55 -8.17 2.82
N VAL A 104 -5.30 -7.52 3.95
CA VAL A 104 -6.34 -7.09 4.88
C VAL A 104 -6.21 -5.60 5.12
N LEU A 105 -7.29 -4.88 4.89
CA LEU A 105 -7.37 -3.42 5.04
C LEU A 105 -8.38 -3.05 6.11
N ALA A 106 -8.15 -1.92 6.79
CA ALA A 106 -9.15 -1.27 7.61
C ALA A 106 -9.60 0.02 6.94
N GLU A 107 -10.90 0.20 6.81
CA GLU A 107 -11.54 1.45 6.37
C GLU A 107 -12.04 2.22 7.57
N PHE A 108 -11.73 3.53 7.64
CA PHE A 108 -12.19 4.41 8.73
C PHE A 108 -13.49 5.11 8.35
N ASP A 109 -14.40 5.25 9.31
CA ASP A 109 -15.69 5.96 9.15
C ASP A 109 -15.62 7.40 9.62
N ASN A 110 -14.58 7.77 10.38
CA ASN A 110 -14.45 9.08 11.01
C ASN A 110 -13.32 9.95 10.42
N TYR A 111 -12.69 9.49 9.35
CA TYR A 111 -11.66 10.26 8.64
C TYR A 111 -11.91 10.27 7.15
N GLU A 112 -11.46 11.34 6.52
CA GLU A 112 -11.34 11.46 5.07
C GLU A 112 -9.88 11.79 4.75
N PHE A 113 -9.27 11.00 3.87
CA PHE A 113 -7.91 11.20 3.40
C PHE A 113 -7.92 11.68 1.96
N SER A 114 -7.07 12.63 1.67
CA SER A 114 -6.80 13.10 0.30
C SER A 114 -5.31 13.38 0.13
N ARG A 115 -4.90 13.69 -1.08
CA ARG A 115 -3.53 14.05 -1.41
C ARG A 115 -3.51 15.42 -2.05
N GLU A 116 -2.67 16.32 -1.53
CA GLU A 116 -2.48 17.66 -2.05
C GLU A 116 -0.99 17.95 -2.20
N PHE A 117 -0.64 18.68 -3.25
CA PHE A 117 0.74 19.10 -3.48
C PHE A 117 1.21 20.02 -2.34
N ASP A 118 2.38 19.69 -1.78
CA ASP A 118 3.04 20.44 -0.73
C ASP A 118 4.34 21.00 -1.28
N GLU A 119 4.44 22.34 -1.40
CA GLU A 119 5.62 23.00 -1.93
C GLU A 119 6.87 22.76 -1.07
N SER A 120 6.71 22.53 0.24
CA SER A 120 7.82 22.30 1.13
C SER A 120 8.51 20.94 0.91
N THR A 121 7.78 19.96 0.39
CA THR A 121 8.31 18.62 0.12
C THR A 121 8.46 18.30 -1.36
N GLY A 122 7.68 18.99 -2.22
CA GLY A 122 7.64 18.71 -3.66
C GLY A 122 6.78 17.50 -4.04
N TYR A 123 6.03 16.92 -3.10
CA TYR A 123 5.17 15.76 -3.32
C TYR A 123 3.71 16.08 -2.97
N LYS A 124 2.81 15.21 -3.42
CA LYS A 124 1.43 15.19 -2.95
C LYS A 124 1.37 14.49 -1.60
N GLU A 125 1.19 15.28 -0.55
CA GLU A 125 1.18 14.79 0.82
C GLU A 125 -0.23 14.46 1.30
N LEU A 126 -0.31 13.61 2.34
CA LEU A 126 -1.58 13.20 2.94
C LEU A 126 -2.25 14.38 3.65
N VAL A 127 -3.50 14.64 3.29
CA VAL A 127 -4.39 15.56 4.00
C VAL A 127 -5.39 14.75 4.80
N ILE A 128 -5.44 15.00 6.10
CA ILE A 128 -6.29 14.27 7.05
C ILE A 128 -7.39 15.19 7.52
N LYS A 129 -8.64 14.77 7.31
CA LYS A 129 -9.82 15.48 7.80
C LYS A 129 -10.61 14.54 8.70
N GLU A 130 -10.87 14.98 9.94
CA GLU A 130 -11.75 14.27 10.83
C GLU A 130 -13.21 14.62 10.50
N ILE A 131 -14.06 13.60 10.40
CA ILE A 131 -15.47 13.73 10.11
C ILE A 131 -16.21 13.48 11.42
N GLU A 132 -17.02 14.46 11.85
CA GLU A 132 -17.91 14.25 12.98
C GLU A 132 -19.02 13.28 12.59
N ASN A 133 -19.05 12.12 13.25
CA ASN A 133 -20.20 11.23 13.20
C ASN A 133 -21.33 11.91 14.01
N ASN A 134 -22.23 12.60 13.32
CA ASN A 134 -23.50 12.98 13.89
C ASN A 134 -24.34 11.72 14.08
N VAL A 135 -24.08 11.00 15.17
CA VAL A 135 -25.03 10.02 15.69
C VAL A 135 -26.20 10.86 16.21
N ARG A 136 -27.22 11.03 15.39
CA ARG A 136 -28.50 11.51 15.89
C ARG A 136 -29.14 10.35 16.64
N ASP A 137 -29.26 10.55 17.94
CA ASP A 137 -30.07 9.69 18.80
C ASP A 137 -31.52 9.59 18.29
#